data_cf9a92375b449d88446f5a86201fcf11
#
_entry.id   cf9a92375b449d88446f5a86201fcf11
#
_cell.length_a   1.000
_cell.length_b   1.000
_cell.length_c   1.000
_cell.angle_alpha   90.00
_cell.angle_beta   90.00
_cell.angle_gamma   90.00
#
_symmetry.space_group_name_H-M   'P 1'
#
loop_
_entity.id
_entity.type
_entity.pdbx_description
1 polymer ?
#
loop_
_entity_poly.entity_id
_entity_poly.type
_entity_poly.pdbx_seq_one_letter_code
_entity_poly.pdbx_strand_id
1 'polypeptide(L)'
;MGFFAAVMFGAILSSFNSVLNSVNTMFTMDIYKEFINKNASDKKLVSVGKNIGIVFAIFSMIVGPMVYFFPAGLKTFLDSFVMLVGLPVLSGVFGGFFFNCLPKYSARFIMVFHIICYGGFMLLSPSYSLFGGNEGTMHYLYAVSVLWPLEMLIMYLMHRHNKRKGAEVWVQEDVGAVDLTPWKYRNIVSVIVIVCVVLVYLAFSPL
;
A
#
# COMPACT_ATOMS: atom_id res chain seq x y z
N MET A 1 -11.63 9.01 32.75
CA MET A 1 -11.60 9.77 31.47
C MET A 1 -10.19 10.24 31.10
N GLY A 2 -9.42 10.93 31.98
CA GLY A 2 -8.11 11.46 31.64
C GLY A 2 -7.06 10.43 31.23
N PHE A 3 -6.98 9.30 31.92
CA PHE A 3 -6.03 8.21 31.57
C PHE A 3 -6.31 7.65 30.17
N PHE A 4 -7.56 7.40 29.83
CA PHE A 4 -7.93 6.91 28.47
C PHE A 4 -7.55 7.93 27.39
N ALA A 5 -7.86 9.21 27.60
CA ALA A 5 -7.47 10.27 26.69
C ALA A 5 -5.95 10.36 26.50
N ALA A 6 -5.17 10.23 27.57
CA ALA A 6 -3.71 10.25 27.50
C ALA A 6 -3.16 9.05 26.69
N VAL A 7 -3.69 7.85 26.89
CA VAL A 7 -3.30 6.64 26.13
C VAL A 7 -3.63 6.80 24.65
N MET A 8 -4.84 7.26 24.33
CA MET A 8 -5.26 7.51 22.94
C MET A 8 -4.36 8.55 22.26
N PHE A 9 -4.09 9.64 22.94
CA PHE A 9 -3.20 10.70 22.41
C PHE A 9 -1.78 10.18 22.19
N GLY A 10 -1.24 9.38 23.12
CA GLY A 10 0.06 8.74 22.98
C GLY A 10 0.13 7.79 21.79
N ALA A 11 -0.92 6.97 21.55
CA ALA A 11 -1.01 6.06 20.42
C ALA A 11 -1.05 6.82 19.08
N ILE A 12 -1.83 7.89 18.99
CA ILE A 12 -1.92 8.75 17.79
C ILE A 12 -0.57 9.40 17.50
N LEU A 13 0.09 9.99 18.52
CA LEU A 13 1.40 10.61 18.35
C LEU A 13 2.46 9.60 17.91
N SER A 14 2.46 8.39 18.48
CA SER A 14 3.39 7.34 18.11
C SER A 14 3.22 6.94 16.65
N SER A 15 1.98 6.72 16.18
CA SER A 15 1.68 6.38 14.80
C SER A 15 2.07 7.52 13.84
N PHE A 16 1.71 8.74 14.16
CA PHE A 16 2.08 9.93 13.39
C PHE A 16 3.60 10.07 13.25
N ASN A 17 4.33 9.90 14.33
CA ASN A 17 5.78 10.01 14.33
C ASN A 17 6.45 8.93 13.47
N SER A 18 5.94 7.70 13.53
CA SER A 18 6.42 6.58 12.69
C SER A 18 6.21 6.84 11.20
N VAL A 19 5.02 7.30 10.81
CA VAL A 19 4.72 7.65 9.42
C VAL A 19 5.59 8.81 8.95
N LEU A 20 5.71 9.86 9.76
CA LEU A 20 6.53 11.02 9.44
C LEU A 20 8.01 10.64 9.22
N ASN A 21 8.54 9.79 10.09
CA ASN A 21 9.92 9.30 9.97
C ASN A 21 10.11 8.47 8.69
N SER A 22 9.16 7.60 8.35
CA SER A 22 9.20 6.82 7.10
C SER A 22 9.19 7.72 5.87
N VAL A 23 8.27 8.70 5.82
CA VAL A 23 8.18 9.66 4.69
C VAL A 23 9.48 10.47 4.56
N ASN A 24 10.03 10.94 5.68
CA ASN A 24 11.29 11.69 5.69
C ASN A 24 12.45 10.86 5.12
N THR A 25 12.54 9.59 5.53
CA THR A 25 13.60 8.69 5.07
C THR A 25 13.44 8.40 3.58
N MET A 26 12.25 8.02 3.13
CA MET A 26 11.98 7.77 1.72
C MET A 26 12.27 8.99 0.86
N PHE A 27 11.77 10.17 1.25
CA PHE A 27 12.06 11.39 0.49
C PHE A 27 13.55 11.70 0.44
N THR A 28 14.25 11.58 1.56
CA THR A 28 15.66 11.94 1.64
C THR A 28 16.55 10.97 0.88
N MET A 29 16.27 9.66 0.99
CA MET A 29 17.10 8.63 0.36
C MET A 29 16.73 8.40 -1.10
N ASP A 30 15.43 8.29 -1.40
CA ASP A 30 14.98 7.87 -2.73
C ASP A 30 14.82 9.05 -3.70
N ILE A 31 14.48 10.25 -3.17
CA ILE A 31 14.29 11.44 -4.02
C ILE A 31 15.49 12.35 -3.95
N TYR A 32 15.85 12.84 -2.76
CA TYR A 32 16.88 13.86 -2.63
C TYR A 32 18.27 13.33 -3.01
N LYS A 33 18.66 12.18 -2.45
CA LYS A 33 19.98 11.59 -2.71
C LYS A 33 20.10 11.06 -4.13
N GLU A 34 19.04 10.45 -4.67
CA GLU A 34 19.10 9.83 -6.01
C GLU A 34 19.00 10.86 -7.15
N PHE A 35 18.10 11.85 -7.01
CA PHE A 35 17.80 12.79 -8.12
C PHE A 35 18.41 14.19 -7.95
N ILE A 36 18.62 14.66 -6.71
CA ILE A 36 19.05 16.05 -6.47
C ILE A 36 20.55 16.13 -6.14
N ASN A 37 21.04 15.31 -5.21
CA ASN A 37 22.43 15.35 -4.79
C ASN A 37 22.96 13.98 -4.39
N LYS A 38 23.54 13.27 -5.35
CA LYS A 38 24.11 11.93 -5.16
C LYS A 38 25.28 11.86 -4.17
N ASN A 39 26.01 12.97 -4.02
CA ASN A 39 27.19 13.07 -3.15
C ASN A 39 26.88 13.78 -1.81
N ALA A 40 25.60 13.84 -1.41
CA ALA A 40 25.22 14.48 -0.16
C ALA A 40 25.85 13.77 1.06
N SER A 41 26.47 14.53 1.95
CA SER A 41 26.97 14.01 3.20
C SER A 41 25.81 13.61 4.15
N ASP A 42 26.05 12.69 5.06
CA ASP A 42 25.03 12.21 6.02
C ASP A 42 24.43 13.34 6.86
N LYS A 43 25.27 14.33 7.26
CA LYS A 43 24.77 15.52 7.96
C LYS A 43 23.79 16.33 7.13
N LYS A 44 24.02 16.42 5.83
CA LYS A 44 23.12 17.11 4.89
C LYS A 44 21.82 16.35 4.71
N LEU A 45 21.88 15.02 4.58
CA LEU A 45 20.71 14.16 4.48
C LEU A 45 19.80 14.28 5.71
N VAL A 46 20.38 14.23 6.91
CA VAL A 46 19.63 14.43 8.17
C VAL A 46 18.98 15.82 8.22
N SER A 47 19.67 16.86 7.78
CA SER A 47 19.12 18.22 7.75
C SER A 47 17.95 18.34 6.77
N VAL A 48 18.08 17.74 5.58
CA VAL A 48 16.99 17.69 4.58
C VAL A 48 15.80 16.93 5.13
N GLY A 49 16.01 15.77 5.75
CA GLY A 49 14.93 14.99 6.36
C GLY A 49 14.16 15.78 7.43
N LYS A 50 14.86 16.51 8.30
CA LYS A 50 14.22 17.40 9.29
C LYS A 50 13.33 18.46 8.64
N ASN A 51 13.84 19.13 7.61
CA ASN A 51 13.08 20.18 6.91
C ASN A 51 11.84 19.61 6.23
N ILE A 52 11.97 18.47 5.56
CA ILE A 52 10.85 17.76 4.95
C ILE A 52 9.84 17.36 6.01
N GLY A 53 10.28 16.84 7.16
CA GLY A 53 9.41 16.51 8.28
C GLY A 53 8.58 17.70 8.76
N ILE A 54 9.17 18.88 8.87
CA ILE A 54 8.45 20.10 9.24
C ILE A 54 7.40 20.46 8.17
N VAL A 55 7.76 20.37 6.91
CA VAL A 55 6.81 20.64 5.78
C VAL A 55 5.62 19.69 5.82
N PHE A 56 5.85 18.38 5.99
CA PHE A 56 4.78 17.40 6.10
C PHE A 56 3.93 17.57 7.37
N ALA A 57 4.55 17.94 8.49
CA ALA A 57 3.81 18.23 9.71
C ALA A 57 2.88 19.43 9.54
N ILE A 58 3.35 20.53 8.96
CA ILE A 58 2.51 21.69 8.65
C ILE A 58 1.40 21.34 7.66
N PHE A 59 1.72 20.60 6.60
CA PHE A 59 0.74 20.12 5.64
C PHE A 59 -0.36 19.28 6.31
N SER A 60 0.01 18.37 7.21
CA SER A 60 -0.94 17.54 7.96
C SER A 60 -1.83 18.38 8.89
N MET A 61 -1.29 19.45 9.49
CA MET A 61 -2.08 20.37 10.32
C MET A 61 -3.13 21.15 9.50
N ILE A 62 -2.84 21.43 8.24
CA ILE A 62 -3.77 22.12 7.34
C ILE A 62 -4.83 21.14 6.80
N VAL A 63 -4.40 19.95 6.35
CA VAL A 63 -5.28 18.96 5.74
C VAL A 63 -6.17 18.25 6.76
N GLY A 64 -5.67 18.03 8.00
CA GLY A 64 -6.41 17.34 9.05
C GLY A 64 -7.82 17.89 9.29
N PRO A 65 -8.01 19.20 9.52
CA PRO A 65 -9.35 19.79 9.68
C PRO A 65 -10.25 19.68 8.45
N MET A 66 -9.66 19.62 7.23
CA MET A 66 -10.46 19.52 6.00
C MET A 66 -11.20 18.18 5.91
N VAL A 67 -10.72 17.16 6.61
CA VAL A 67 -11.37 15.84 6.66
C VAL A 67 -12.78 15.92 7.27
N TYR A 68 -13.06 16.91 8.12
CA TYR A 68 -14.39 17.12 8.68
C TYR A 68 -15.47 17.37 7.60
N PHE A 69 -15.07 17.88 6.45
CA PHE A 69 -15.99 18.18 5.34
C PHE A 69 -16.30 16.96 4.45
N PHE A 70 -15.74 15.78 4.72
CA PHE A 70 -16.01 14.59 3.91
C PHE A 70 -17.22 13.80 4.45
N PRO A 71 -18.34 13.73 3.72
CA PRO A 71 -19.57 13.12 4.19
C PRO A 71 -19.52 11.59 4.33
N ALA A 72 -18.66 10.90 3.59
CA ALA A 72 -18.51 9.44 3.65
C ALA A 72 -17.76 8.92 4.89
N GLY A 73 -17.33 9.81 5.77
CA GLY A 73 -16.50 9.49 6.92
C GLY A 73 -15.02 9.33 6.60
N LEU A 74 -14.19 9.75 7.55
CA LEU A 74 -12.73 9.75 7.44
C LEU A 74 -12.17 8.38 7.05
N LYS A 75 -12.66 7.32 7.71
CA LYS A 75 -12.15 5.96 7.49
C LYS A 75 -12.32 5.51 6.05
N THR A 76 -13.52 5.63 5.52
CA THR A 76 -13.85 5.22 4.15
C THR A 76 -13.05 6.02 3.12
N PHE A 77 -12.87 7.31 3.36
CA PHE A 77 -12.03 8.18 2.53
C PHE A 77 -10.57 7.71 2.52
N LEU A 78 -9.97 7.51 3.70
CA LEU A 78 -8.57 7.05 3.81
C LEU A 78 -8.39 5.66 3.20
N ASP A 79 -9.27 4.72 3.48
CA ASP A 79 -9.22 3.37 2.92
C ASP A 79 -9.26 3.39 1.39
N SER A 80 -10.06 4.27 0.80
CA SER A 80 -10.16 4.41 -0.66
C SER A 80 -8.85 4.94 -1.27
N PHE A 81 -8.21 5.91 -0.63
CA PHE A 81 -6.89 6.39 -1.08
C PHE A 81 -5.79 5.33 -0.91
N VAL A 82 -5.82 4.59 0.20
CA VAL A 82 -4.89 3.47 0.40
C VAL A 82 -5.08 2.42 -0.69
N MET A 83 -6.32 2.11 -1.10
CA MET A 83 -6.59 1.17 -2.18
C MET A 83 -6.16 1.71 -3.55
N LEU A 84 -6.31 3.00 -3.81
CA LEU A 84 -5.89 3.63 -5.07
C LEU A 84 -4.39 3.42 -5.36
N VAL A 85 -3.55 3.46 -4.35
CA VAL A 85 -2.08 3.32 -4.51
C VAL A 85 -1.59 1.95 -4.07
N GLY A 86 -2.12 1.42 -2.98
CA GLY A 86 -1.64 0.18 -2.36
C GLY A 86 -1.98 -1.06 -3.18
N LEU A 87 -3.17 -1.12 -3.77
CA LEU A 87 -3.59 -2.30 -4.51
C LEU A 87 -2.71 -2.57 -5.76
N PRO A 88 -2.42 -1.61 -6.64
CA PRO A 88 -1.56 -1.87 -7.79
C PRO A 88 -0.11 -2.20 -7.39
N VAL A 89 0.39 -1.67 -6.28
CA VAL A 89 1.69 -2.06 -5.74
C VAL A 89 1.64 -3.53 -5.29
N LEU A 90 0.60 -3.92 -4.57
CA LEU A 90 0.37 -5.31 -4.17
C LEU A 90 0.29 -6.24 -5.38
N SER A 91 -0.48 -5.87 -6.41
CA SER A 91 -0.58 -6.62 -7.67
C SER A 91 0.79 -6.77 -8.34
N GLY A 92 1.59 -5.72 -8.37
CA GLY A 92 2.96 -5.75 -8.91
C GLY A 92 3.86 -6.75 -8.17
N VAL A 93 3.81 -6.74 -6.84
CA VAL A 93 4.58 -7.66 -5.98
C VAL A 93 4.12 -9.11 -6.21
N PHE A 94 2.80 -9.38 -6.13
CA PHE A 94 2.27 -10.72 -6.39
C PHE A 94 2.58 -11.19 -7.81
N GLY A 95 2.44 -10.31 -8.80
CA GLY A 95 2.81 -10.64 -10.18
C GLY A 95 4.28 -11.02 -10.32
N GLY A 96 5.19 -10.33 -9.63
CA GLY A 96 6.61 -10.65 -9.60
C GLY A 96 6.90 -12.03 -8.96
N PHE A 97 6.13 -12.41 -7.93
CA PHE A 97 6.27 -13.72 -7.30
C PHE A 97 5.73 -14.88 -8.16
N PHE A 98 4.58 -14.67 -8.80
CA PHE A 98 3.91 -15.76 -9.53
C PHE A 98 4.34 -15.89 -11.00
N PHE A 99 4.84 -14.81 -11.61
CA PHE A 99 5.11 -14.75 -13.05
C PHE A 99 6.57 -14.40 -13.35
N ASN A 100 7.38 -15.40 -13.68
CA ASN A 100 8.83 -15.27 -13.87
C ASN A 100 9.26 -14.59 -15.19
N CYS A 101 8.32 -14.35 -16.13
CA CYS A 101 8.60 -13.77 -17.45
C CYS A 101 7.79 -12.49 -17.69
N LEU A 102 7.68 -11.62 -16.70
CA LEU A 102 7.00 -10.34 -16.87
C LEU A 102 7.90 -9.33 -17.62
N PRO A 103 7.33 -8.54 -18.55
CA PRO A 103 8.06 -7.43 -19.15
C PRO A 103 8.40 -6.35 -18.10
N LYS A 104 9.52 -5.67 -18.28
CA LYS A 104 10.02 -4.63 -17.34
C LYS A 104 9.01 -3.49 -17.08
N TYR A 105 8.08 -3.25 -17.99
CA TYR A 105 7.07 -2.21 -17.86
C TYR A 105 5.77 -2.68 -17.20
N SER A 106 5.61 -3.98 -16.89
CA SER A 106 4.36 -4.55 -16.37
C SER A 106 3.85 -3.87 -15.10
N ALA A 107 4.72 -3.64 -14.12
CA ALA A 107 4.35 -2.98 -12.87
C ALA A 107 3.86 -1.54 -13.11
N ARG A 108 4.56 -0.77 -13.96
CA ARG A 108 4.13 0.59 -14.32
C ARG A 108 2.80 0.59 -15.06
N PHE A 109 2.60 -0.36 -15.97
CA PHE A 109 1.34 -0.48 -16.72
C PHE A 109 0.18 -0.76 -15.77
N ILE A 110 0.31 -1.72 -14.85
CA ILE A 110 -0.72 -2.06 -13.87
C ILE A 110 -1.02 -0.86 -12.96
N MET A 111 0.00 -0.13 -12.51
CA MET A 111 -0.19 1.07 -11.69
C MET A 111 -1.02 2.14 -12.42
N VAL A 112 -0.67 2.46 -13.66
CA VAL A 112 -1.41 3.44 -14.47
C VAL A 112 -2.82 2.96 -14.77
N PHE A 113 -2.97 1.69 -15.16
CA PHE A 113 -4.27 1.06 -15.42
C PHE A 113 -5.18 1.14 -14.19
N HIS A 114 -4.68 0.77 -13.02
CA HIS A 114 -5.44 0.84 -11.77
C HIS A 114 -5.87 2.27 -11.43
N ILE A 115 -4.94 3.22 -11.47
CA ILE A 115 -5.23 4.62 -11.17
C ILE A 115 -6.32 5.17 -12.11
N ILE A 116 -6.30 4.82 -13.40
CA ILE A 116 -7.32 5.26 -14.35
C ILE A 116 -8.67 4.59 -14.04
N CYS A 117 -8.68 3.27 -13.86
CA CYS A 117 -9.93 2.52 -13.65
C CYS A 117 -10.56 2.81 -12.28
N TYR A 118 -9.77 2.71 -11.22
CA TYR A 118 -10.25 2.94 -9.86
C TYR A 118 -10.47 4.42 -9.57
N GLY A 119 -9.57 5.29 -10.02
CA GLY A 119 -9.73 6.73 -9.92
C GLY A 119 -10.94 7.22 -10.73
N GLY A 120 -11.15 6.68 -11.93
CA GLY A 120 -12.37 6.91 -12.72
C GLY A 120 -13.62 6.45 -12.00
N PHE A 121 -13.60 5.28 -11.37
CA PHE A 121 -14.69 4.80 -10.52
C PHE A 121 -14.98 5.76 -9.36
N MET A 122 -13.94 6.23 -8.67
CA MET A 122 -14.09 7.18 -7.56
C MET A 122 -14.67 8.54 -7.99
N LEU A 123 -14.35 8.98 -9.21
CA LEU A 123 -14.81 10.29 -9.71
C LEU A 123 -16.20 10.21 -10.37
N LEU A 124 -16.49 9.12 -11.09
CA LEU A 124 -17.68 8.99 -11.93
C LEU A 124 -18.83 8.27 -11.23
N SER A 125 -18.58 7.53 -10.16
CA SER A 125 -19.65 6.83 -9.45
C SER A 125 -20.49 7.85 -8.66
N PRO A 126 -21.76 8.02 -9.00
CA PRO A 126 -22.66 8.95 -8.28
C PRO A 126 -22.80 8.61 -6.80
N SER A 127 -22.48 7.40 -6.44
CA SER A 127 -22.61 6.80 -5.13
C SER A 127 -21.38 6.94 -4.26
N TYR A 128 -20.27 7.20 -4.88
CA TYR A 128 -18.96 7.30 -4.26
C TYR A 128 -18.32 8.67 -4.52
N SER A 129 -19.13 9.68 -4.77
CA SER A 129 -18.55 10.99 -4.98
C SER A 129 -17.78 11.39 -3.72
N LEU A 130 -16.52 11.75 -3.87
CA LEU A 130 -15.71 12.42 -2.85
C LEU A 130 -16.45 13.61 -2.21
N PHE A 131 -17.52 14.07 -2.83
CA PHE A 131 -18.30 15.28 -2.51
C PHE A 131 -19.74 15.03 -2.05
N GLY A 132 -20.12 13.81 -1.74
CA GLY A 132 -21.43 13.48 -1.19
C GLY A 132 -22.25 12.56 -2.11
N GLY A 133 -22.23 11.29 -1.86
CA GLY A 133 -23.11 10.30 -2.50
C GLY A 133 -24.16 9.78 -1.52
N ASN A 134 -25.35 9.49 -2.02
CA ASN A 134 -26.44 8.91 -1.25
C ASN A 134 -26.11 7.51 -0.75
N GLU A 135 -26.53 7.18 0.45
CA GLU A 135 -26.44 5.85 1.03
C GLU A 135 -27.12 4.83 0.11
N GLY A 136 -26.41 3.75 -0.26
CA GLY A 136 -27.03 2.61 -0.94
C GLY A 136 -26.34 2.07 -2.18
N THR A 137 -25.14 2.50 -2.51
CA THR A 137 -24.48 2.15 -3.75
C THR A 137 -23.06 1.61 -3.54
N MET A 138 -22.49 0.99 -4.54
CA MET A 138 -21.30 0.17 -4.52
C MET A 138 -20.17 0.67 -3.60
N HIS A 139 -19.93 -0.06 -2.53
CA HIS A 139 -18.80 0.16 -1.66
C HIS A 139 -17.49 -0.05 -2.44
N TYR A 140 -16.43 0.72 -2.14
CA TYR A 140 -15.14 0.65 -2.84
C TYR A 140 -14.55 -0.78 -2.91
N LEU A 141 -14.87 -1.64 -1.94
CA LEU A 141 -14.46 -3.04 -1.93
C LEU A 141 -14.98 -3.84 -3.12
N TYR A 142 -16.15 -3.51 -3.67
CA TYR A 142 -16.64 -4.19 -4.88
C TYR A 142 -15.76 -3.85 -6.09
N ALA A 143 -15.39 -2.59 -6.25
CA ALA A 143 -14.47 -2.19 -7.31
C ALA A 143 -13.11 -2.88 -7.17
N VAL A 144 -12.58 -2.93 -5.96
CA VAL A 144 -11.32 -3.64 -5.63
C VAL A 144 -11.43 -5.12 -5.93
N SER A 145 -12.55 -5.77 -5.55
CA SER A 145 -12.77 -7.20 -5.76
C SER A 145 -12.83 -7.60 -7.24
N VAL A 146 -13.20 -6.67 -8.11
CA VAL A 146 -13.21 -6.88 -9.57
C VAL A 146 -11.85 -6.50 -10.19
N LEU A 147 -11.28 -5.37 -9.77
CA LEU A 147 -10.04 -4.87 -10.35
C LEU A 147 -8.83 -5.76 -10.05
N TRP A 148 -8.69 -6.25 -8.82
CA TRP A 148 -7.55 -7.06 -8.46
C TRP A 148 -7.41 -8.37 -9.25
N PRO A 149 -8.46 -9.21 -9.40
CA PRO A 149 -8.39 -10.38 -10.29
C PRO A 149 -8.14 -10.00 -11.76
N LEU A 150 -8.70 -8.89 -12.22
CA LEU A 150 -8.48 -8.39 -13.57
C LEU A 150 -7.01 -8.00 -13.79
N GLU A 151 -6.38 -7.33 -12.84
CA GLU A 151 -4.96 -6.99 -12.87
C GLU A 151 -4.09 -8.24 -12.90
N MET A 152 -4.39 -9.23 -12.07
CA MET A 152 -3.68 -10.50 -12.08
C MET A 152 -3.84 -11.24 -13.40
N LEU A 153 -5.04 -11.19 -14.00
CA LEU A 153 -5.28 -11.75 -15.33
C LEU A 153 -4.46 -11.03 -16.41
N ILE A 154 -4.43 -9.71 -16.39
CA ILE A 154 -3.62 -8.92 -17.32
C ILE A 154 -2.13 -9.30 -17.19
N MET A 155 -1.62 -9.39 -15.98
CA MET A 155 -0.23 -9.78 -15.72
C MET A 155 0.04 -11.21 -16.20
N TYR A 156 -0.89 -12.14 -16.00
CA TYR A 156 -0.80 -13.49 -16.54
C TYR A 156 -0.74 -13.49 -18.08
N LEU A 157 -1.57 -12.70 -18.74
CA LEU A 157 -1.56 -12.58 -20.20
C LEU A 157 -0.24 -11.97 -20.71
N MET A 158 0.27 -10.95 -20.01
CA MET A 158 1.59 -10.35 -20.30
C MET A 158 2.71 -11.36 -20.13
N HIS A 159 2.71 -12.13 -19.04
CA HIS A 159 3.64 -13.23 -18.82
C HIS A 159 3.60 -14.25 -19.96
N ARG A 160 2.40 -14.75 -20.30
CA ARG A 160 2.21 -15.75 -21.36
C ARG A 160 2.68 -15.23 -22.74
N HIS A 161 2.38 -13.98 -23.04
CA HIS A 161 2.81 -13.33 -24.29
C HIS A 161 4.34 -13.19 -24.33
N ASN A 162 4.95 -12.73 -23.27
CA ASN A 162 6.41 -12.53 -23.17
C ASN A 162 7.16 -13.86 -23.22
N LYS A 163 6.65 -14.89 -22.54
CA LYS A 163 7.19 -16.24 -22.59
C LYS A 163 7.16 -16.84 -24.01
N ARG A 164 6.08 -16.60 -24.77
CA ARG A 164 5.97 -17.03 -26.17
C ARG A 164 6.98 -16.34 -27.09
N LYS A 165 7.44 -15.15 -26.74
CA LYS A 165 8.48 -14.40 -27.48
C LYS A 165 9.91 -14.87 -27.15
N GLY A 166 10.06 -15.87 -26.29
CA GLY A 166 11.38 -16.38 -25.89
C GLY A 166 12.14 -15.46 -24.94
N ALA A 167 11.44 -14.61 -24.19
CA ALA A 167 12.08 -13.75 -23.20
C ALA A 167 12.73 -14.58 -22.10
N GLU A 168 13.91 -14.13 -21.63
CA GLU A 168 14.64 -14.76 -20.54
C GLU A 168 13.79 -14.82 -19.28
N VAL A 169 13.78 -16.00 -18.66
CA VAL A 169 13.14 -16.19 -17.37
C VAL A 169 14.03 -15.51 -16.33
N TRP A 170 13.46 -14.54 -15.61
CA TRP A 170 14.18 -13.95 -14.48
C TRP A 170 14.32 -15.00 -13.37
N VAL A 171 15.54 -15.37 -13.07
CA VAL A 171 15.90 -16.26 -11.96
C VAL A 171 16.52 -15.38 -10.88
N GLN A 172 15.97 -15.45 -9.68
CA GLN A 172 16.59 -14.78 -8.54
C GLN A 172 17.93 -15.45 -8.25
N GLU A 173 19.02 -14.71 -8.41
CA GLU A 173 20.32 -15.16 -7.96
C GLU A 173 20.32 -15.24 -6.44
N ASP A 174 20.53 -16.43 -5.91
CA ASP A 174 20.75 -16.60 -4.48
C ASP A 174 22.14 -16.08 -4.13
N VAL A 175 22.18 -14.89 -3.59
CA VAL A 175 23.45 -14.22 -3.23
C VAL A 175 24.06 -14.84 -1.97
N GLY A 176 23.42 -15.85 -1.38
CA GLY A 176 23.88 -16.53 -0.17
C GLY A 176 23.93 -15.64 1.08
N ALA A 177 23.33 -14.44 1.02
CA ALA A 177 23.37 -13.48 2.11
C ALA A 177 22.45 -13.85 3.29
N VAL A 178 21.49 -14.74 3.05
CA VAL A 178 20.53 -15.19 4.07
C VAL A 178 20.36 -16.68 3.96
N ASP A 179 20.41 -17.39 5.09
CA ASP A 179 20.09 -18.81 5.14
C ASP A 179 18.59 -19.01 4.86
N LEU A 180 18.29 -19.54 3.67
CA LEU A 180 16.93 -19.80 3.20
C LEU A 180 16.42 -21.19 3.62
N THR A 181 17.14 -21.93 4.46
CA THR A 181 16.69 -23.24 4.94
C THR A 181 15.37 -23.07 5.73
N PRO A 182 14.29 -23.75 5.32
CA PRO A 182 13.02 -23.59 5.99
C PRO A 182 13.09 -24.14 7.40
N TRP A 183 12.68 -23.37 8.37
CA TRP A 183 12.54 -23.83 9.76
C TRP A 183 11.70 -25.11 9.83
N LYS A 184 12.24 -26.13 10.54
CA LYS A 184 11.64 -27.48 10.63
C LYS A 184 10.15 -27.50 11.01
N TYR A 185 9.72 -26.59 11.87
CA TYR A 185 8.36 -26.53 12.37
C TYR A 185 7.46 -25.51 11.64
N ARG A 186 7.95 -24.88 10.56
CA ARG A 186 7.24 -23.83 9.81
C ARG A 186 5.81 -24.21 9.48
N ASN A 187 5.57 -25.38 8.89
CA ASN A 187 4.25 -25.81 8.42
C ASN A 187 3.28 -26.05 9.60
N ILE A 188 3.77 -26.65 10.68
CA ILE A 188 2.95 -26.93 11.88
C ILE A 188 2.53 -25.61 12.52
N VAL A 189 3.48 -24.69 12.72
CA VAL A 189 3.19 -23.37 13.31
C VAL A 189 2.24 -22.57 12.43
N SER A 190 2.43 -22.59 11.11
CA SER A 190 1.51 -21.91 10.17
C SER A 190 0.08 -22.43 10.28
N VAL A 191 -0.10 -23.76 10.37
CA VAL A 191 -1.44 -24.35 10.55
C VAL A 191 -2.04 -23.94 11.89
N ILE A 192 -1.26 -24.00 12.98
CA ILE A 192 -1.73 -23.57 14.31
C ILE A 192 -2.19 -22.11 14.29
N VAL A 193 -1.40 -21.21 13.69
CA VAL A 193 -1.75 -19.80 13.60
C VAL A 193 -3.05 -19.60 12.80
N ILE A 194 -3.19 -20.26 11.65
CA ILE A 194 -4.41 -20.18 10.84
C ILE A 194 -5.63 -20.67 11.65
N VAL A 195 -5.51 -21.82 12.33
CA VAL A 195 -6.60 -22.35 13.16
C VAL A 195 -6.96 -21.39 14.29
N CYS A 196 -5.95 -20.83 14.98
CA CYS A 196 -6.20 -19.83 16.04
C CYS A 196 -6.94 -18.60 15.50
N VAL A 197 -6.52 -18.07 14.35
CA VAL A 197 -7.19 -16.91 13.73
C VAL A 197 -8.64 -17.24 13.37
N VAL A 198 -8.90 -18.40 12.77
CA VAL A 198 -10.25 -18.84 12.44
C VAL A 198 -11.12 -19.01 13.70
N LEU A 199 -10.57 -19.61 14.76
CA LEU A 199 -11.29 -19.79 16.02
C LEU A 199 -11.63 -18.44 16.68
N VAL A 200 -10.69 -17.50 16.70
CA VAL A 200 -10.95 -16.15 17.21
C VAL A 200 -12.03 -15.47 16.38
N TYR A 201 -11.96 -15.57 15.06
CA TYR A 201 -12.96 -14.99 14.18
C TYR A 201 -14.35 -15.57 14.41
N LEU A 202 -14.47 -16.90 14.55
CA LEU A 202 -15.74 -17.59 14.85
C LEU A 202 -16.26 -17.25 16.25
N ALA A 203 -15.39 -17.09 17.23
CA ALA A 203 -15.79 -16.77 18.61
C ALA A 203 -16.32 -15.33 18.77
N PHE A 204 -15.84 -14.40 17.96
CA PHE A 204 -16.22 -12.99 18.02
C PHE A 204 -17.08 -12.51 16.82
N SER A 205 -17.35 -13.39 15.84
CA SER A 205 -18.29 -13.09 14.76
C SER A 205 -19.71 -13.08 15.33
N PRO A 206 -20.48 -12.01 15.17
CA PRO A 206 -21.91 -12.05 15.44
C PRO A 206 -22.56 -12.93 14.37
N LEU A 207 -22.85 -14.19 14.71
CA LEU A 207 -23.77 -15.05 13.95
C LEU A 207 -25.19 -14.63 14.23
#